data_c527f71549ad31f6c184bcd47b94746c
#
_entry.id   c527f71549ad31f6c184bcd47b94746c
#
_cell.length_a   1.000
_cell.length_b   1.000
_cell.length_c   1.000
_cell.angle_alpha   90.00
_cell.angle_beta   90.00
_cell.angle_gamma   90.00
#
_symmetry.space_group_name_H-M   'P 1'
#
loop_
_entity.id
_entity.type
_entity.pdbx_description
1 polymer ?
#
loop_
_entity_poly.entity_id
_entity_poly.type
_entity_poly.pdbx_seq_one_letter_code
_entity_poly.pdbx_strand_id
1 'polypeptide(L)'
;MDVQQILSRLERIADRFPEAAIQEAVARRDDITPPLLEVLEAVARDPESFASDGDRMDHIYAMYLLAQFREVRAYPLLVKIFSAPGEMAFDLAGDVVTDDLGRILASVSDGDIGGMTSLVENEQANEYVRSAALDGLLTLVVCGRRSRDEVMAYFRSLFHTLERTPSMAWDGLTAACADLCPVEAAEELRQAYDEGLINPGFIAWKEIKEELAKGPQATLEQVKDRYTLIENVVEEMEWWPCFHEDEEGFEDDDASLSSLLTDPEVPEPYRRTQPKVGRNEPCPCGSGKKFKKCCGMPGA
;
A
#
# COMPACT_ATOMS: atom_id res chain seq x y z
N MET A 1 -17.99 23.65 17.72
CA MET A 1 -18.56 22.36 18.19
C MET A 1 -17.88 21.96 19.51
N ASP A 2 -18.57 21.24 20.41
CA ASP A 2 -17.87 20.56 21.50
C ASP A 2 -17.23 19.25 21.03
N VAL A 3 -16.40 18.62 21.88
CA VAL A 3 -15.64 17.40 21.51
C VAL A 3 -16.57 16.25 21.12
N GLN A 4 -17.70 16.06 21.83
CA GLN A 4 -18.64 14.98 21.53
C GLN A 4 -19.35 15.17 20.18
N GLN A 5 -19.65 16.42 19.83
CA GLN A 5 -20.23 16.76 18.53
C GLN A 5 -19.23 16.52 17.39
N ILE A 6 -17.93 16.82 17.62
CA ILE A 6 -16.88 16.53 16.65
C ILE A 6 -16.78 15.01 16.44
N LEU A 7 -16.61 14.23 17.49
CA LEU A 7 -16.48 12.78 17.43
C LEU A 7 -17.68 12.14 16.71
N SER A 8 -18.90 12.57 17.03
CA SER A 8 -20.12 12.06 16.37
C SER A 8 -20.17 12.37 14.87
N ARG A 9 -19.52 13.45 14.42
CA ARG A 9 -19.42 13.79 12.99
C ARG A 9 -18.34 12.98 12.26
N LEU A 10 -17.36 12.47 12.98
CA LEU A 10 -16.26 11.68 12.46
C LEU A 10 -16.49 10.16 12.59
N GLU A 11 -17.58 9.75 13.24
CA GLU A 11 -17.82 8.34 13.55
C GLU A 11 -18.09 7.49 12.29
N ARG A 12 -18.80 8.06 11.31
CA ARG A 12 -19.26 7.34 10.12
C ARG A 12 -19.01 8.09 8.84
N ILE A 13 -19.01 7.36 7.71
CA ILE A 13 -19.02 7.95 6.36
C ILE A 13 -20.18 8.94 6.27
N ALA A 14 -19.90 10.11 5.74
CA ALA A 14 -20.87 11.15 5.47
C ALA A 14 -20.93 11.41 3.96
N ASP A 15 -22.07 11.88 3.45
CA ASP A 15 -22.27 12.21 2.02
C ASP A 15 -21.30 13.30 1.52
N ARG A 16 -20.70 14.05 2.44
CA ARG A 16 -19.69 15.08 2.16
C ARG A 16 -18.61 15.09 3.22
N PHE A 17 -17.40 15.42 2.81
CA PHE A 17 -16.28 15.55 3.72
C PHE A 17 -16.58 16.48 4.90
N PRO A 18 -16.37 16.04 6.15
CA PRO A 18 -16.77 16.79 7.35
C PRO A 18 -15.73 17.87 7.72
N GLU A 19 -15.34 18.72 6.77
CA GLU A 19 -14.27 19.71 6.90
C GLU A 19 -14.39 20.55 8.17
N ALA A 20 -15.59 21.07 8.46
CA ALA A 20 -15.82 21.89 9.65
C ALA A 20 -15.53 21.12 10.97
N ALA A 21 -15.80 19.81 11.01
CA ALA A 21 -15.49 18.98 12.18
C ALA A 21 -13.98 18.74 12.30
N ILE A 22 -13.29 18.52 11.18
CA ILE A 22 -11.82 18.37 11.13
C ILE A 22 -11.15 19.67 11.59
N GLN A 23 -11.56 20.82 11.07
CA GLN A 23 -11.00 22.11 11.47
C GLN A 23 -11.21 22.40 12.96
N GLU A 24 -12.39 22.08 13.51
CA GLU A 24 -12.66 22.20 14.95
C GLU A 24 -11.82 21.21 15.77
N ALA A 25 -11.61 19.97 15.29
CA ALA A 25 -10.72 19.00 15.92
C ALA A 25 -9.28 19.54 16.00
N VAL A 26 -8.77 20.10 14.89
CA VAL A 26 -7.44 20.72 14.83
C VAL A 26 -7.34 21.92 15.80
N ALA A 27 -8.36 22.78 15.84
CA ALA A 27 -8.39 23.93 16.74
C ALA A 27 -8.45 23.53 18.23
N ARG A 28 -8.96 22.33 18.54
CA ARG A 28 -9.09 21.75 19.89
C ARG A 28 -8.16 20.58 20.13
N ARG A 29 -6.98 20.60 19.55
CA ARG A 29 -6.00 19.51 19.58
C ARG A 29 -5.87 18.85 20.95
N ASP A 30 -5.68 19.65 22.01
CA ASP A 30 -5.44 19.13 23.36
C ASP A 30 -6.66 18.41 23.94
N ASP A 31 -7.87 18.87 23.60
CA ASP A 31 -9.14 18.31 24.10
C ASP A 31 -9.52 17.04 23.30
N ILE A 32 -9.23 16.99 22.00
CA ILE A 32 -9.64 15.91 21.11
C ILE A 32 -8.64 14.73 21.09
N THR A 33 -7.36 15.00 21.37
CA THR A 33 -6.30 13.97 21.34
C THR A 33 -6.59 12.77 22.23
N PRO A 34 -7.02 12.93 23.52
CA PRO A 34 -7.31 11.77 24.35
C PRO A 34 -8.43 10.88 23.78
N PRO A 35 -9.61 11.38 23.39
CA PRO A 35 -10.63 10.53 22.79
C PRO A 35 -10.21 9.90 21.46
N LEU A 36 -9.38 10.53 20.62
CA LEU A 36 -8.86 9.90 19.41
C LEU A 36 -7.93 8.73 19.74
N LEU A 37 -7.12 8.83 20.80
CA LEU A 37 -6.32 7.72 21.29
C LEU A 37 -7.19 6.59 21.83
N GLU A 38 -8.28 6.88 22.53
CA GLU A 38 -9.24 5.88 23.00
C GLU A 38 -9.86 5.09 21.84
N VAL A 39 -10.13 5.74 20.70
CA VAL A 39 -10.56 5.05 19.47
C VAL A 39 -9.50 4.05 19.01
N LEU A 40 -8.23 4.46 18.86
CA LEU A 40 -7.17 3.54 18.45
C LEU A 40 -6.92 2.42 19.47
N GLU A 41 -7.06 2.70 20.77
CA GLU A 41 -6.99 1.66 21.81
C GLU A 41 -8.14 0.64 21.68
N ALA A 42 -9.34 1.09 21.29
CA ALA A 42 -10.48 0.21 21.04
C ALA A 42 -10.23 -0.68 19.81
N VAL A 43 -9.73 -0.11 18.70
CA VAL A 43 -9.31 -0.89 17.51
C VAL A 43 -8.24 -1.92 17.88
N ALA A 44 -7.21 -1.52 18.63
CA ALA A 44 -6.11 -2.40 19.03
C ALA A 44 -6.56 -3.53 19.98
N ARG A 45 -7.73 -3.41 20.60
CA ARG A 45 -8.35 -4.40 21.50
C ARG A 45 -9.27 -5.35 20.74
N ASP A 46 -10.05 -4.84 19.79
CA ASP A 46 -11.07 -5.59 19.05
C ASP A 46 -11.15 -5.09 17.60
N PRO A 47 -10.14 -5.42 16.75
CA PRO A 47 -10.11 -4.97 15.37
C PRO A 47 -11.26 -5.53 14.52
N GLU A 48 -11.74 -6.75 14.82
CA GLU A 48 -12.83 -7.41 14.07
C GLU A 48 -14.14 -6.63 14.19
N SER A 49 -14.42 -6.02 15.34
CA SER A 49 -15.61 -5.19 15.56
C SER A 49 -15.60 -3.93 14.68
N PHE A 50 -14.42 -3.36 14.42
CA PHE A 50 -14.28 -2.19 13.54
C PHE A 50 -14.34 -2.59 12.06
N ALA A 51 -13.61 -3.62 11.67
CA ALA A 51 -13.58 -4.14 10.30
C ALA A 51 -14.96 -4.62 9.81
N SER A 52 -15.83 -5.11 10.70
CA SER A 52 -17.17 -5.57 10.34
C SER A 52 -18.20 -4.45 10.12
N ASP A 53 -17.90 -3.21 10.50
CA ASP A 53 -18.77 -2.02 10.33
C ASP A 53 -18.22 -1.15 9.19
N GLY A 54 -18.56 -1.47 7.96
CA GLY A 54 -18.02 -0.85 6.76
C GLY A 54 -18.29 0.66 6.62
N ASP A 55 -19.24 1.22 7.39
CA ASP A 55 -19.53 2.66 7.39
C ASP A 55 -18.71 3.43 8.44
N ARG A 56 -17.91 2.74 9.26
CA ARG A 56 -17.20 3.34 10.37
C ARG A 56 -15.91 4.01 9.92
N MET A 57 -15.71 5.27 10.32
CA MET A 57 -14.60 6.12 9.88
C MET A 57 -13.79 6.76 11.03
N ASP A 58 -14.24 6.67 12.28
CA ASP A 58 -13.59 7.35 13.41
C ASP A 58 -12.13 6.97 13.61
N HIS A 59 -11.80 5.70 13.35
CA HIS A 59 -10.41 5.21 13.45
C HIS A 59 -9.53 5.75 12.32
N ILE A 60 -10.07 5.93 11.11
CA ILE A 60 -9.34 6.54 9.99
C ILE A 60 -9.05 8.01 10.31
N TYR A 61 -10.07 8.78 10.71
CA TYR A 61 -9.85 10.17 11.13
C TYR A 61 -8.89 10.28 12.31
N ALA A 62 -8.94 9.32 13.27
CA ALA A 62 -8.01 9.29 14.39
C ALA A 62 -6.56 9.10 13.92
N MET A 63 -6.31 8.20 12.95
CA MET A 63 -4.99 7.99 12.37
C MET A 63 -4.43 9.28 11.76
N TYR A 64 -5.19 9.94 10.89
CA TYR A 64 -4.75 11.17 10.22
C TYR A 64 -4.61 12.35 11.17
N LEU A 65 -5.57 12.59 12.07
CA LEU A 65 -5.51 13.70 13.04
C LEU A 65 -4.33 13.53 14.00
N LEU A 66 -4.12 12.33 14.55
CA LEU A 66 -2.99 12.06 15.45
C LEU A 66 -1.65 12.15 14.70
N ALA A 67 -1.61 11.79 13.41
CA ALA A 67 -0.45 11.98 12.56
C ALA A 67 -0.14 13.48 12.33
N GLN A 68 -1.15 14.30 11.99
CA GLN A 68 -1.00 15.76 11.88
C GLN A 68 -0.54 16.38 13.22
N PHE A 69 -1.03 15.86 14.33
CA PHE A 69 -0.65 16.31 15.66
C PHE A 69 0.74 15.88 16.10
N ARG A 70 1.39 14.94 15.39
CA ARG A 70 2.66 14.32 15.82
C ARG A 70 2.50 13.64 17.19
N GLU A 71 1.37 12.97 17.40
CA GLU A 71 1.05 12.36 18.68
C GLU A 71 1.74 11.00 18.85
N VAL A 72 2.83 11.00 19.59
CA VAL A 72 3.71 9.81 19.72
C VAL A 72 3.06 8.63 20.43
N ARG A 73 2.01 8.86 21.24
CA ARG A 73 1.27 7.78 21.92
C ARG A 73 0.46 6.92 20.93
N ALA A 74 0.18 7.46 19.73
CA ALA A 74 -0.48 6.70 18.66
C ALA A 74 0.44 5.65 18.03
N TYR A 75 1.76 5.87 18.03
CA TYR A 75 2.70 4.99 17.35
C TYR A 75 2.63 3.53 17.79
N PRO A 76 2.75 3.18 19.10
CA PRO A 76 2.66 1.79 19.54
C PRO A 76 1.27 1.17 19.30
N LEU A 77 0.20 1.98 19.28
CA LEU A 77 -1.15 1.51 18.98
C LEU A 77 -1.26 1.12 17.49
N LEU A 78 -0.79 1.96 16.57
CA LEU A 78 -0.77 1.68 15.15
C LEU A 78 0.10 0.47 14.82
N VAL A 79 1.30 0.37 15.39
CA VAL A 79 2.16 -0.82 15.23
C VAL A 79 1.42 -2.08 15.65
N LYS A 80 0.71 -2.06 16.79
CA LYS A 80 -0.08 -3.19 17.27
C LYS A 80 -1.24 -3.54 16.33
N ILE A 81 -2.00 -2.54 15.87
CA ILE A 81 -3.14 -2.71 14.96
C ILE A 81 -2.69 -3.38 13.67
N PHE A 82 -1.66 -2.83 13.03
CA PHE A 82 -1.16 -3.30 11.75
C PHE A 82 -0.23 -4.53 11.84
N SER A 83 0.08 -5.02 13.04
CA SER A 83 0.73 -6.34 13.23
C SER A 83 -0.24 -7.50 13.07
N ALA A 84 -1.54 -7.27 12.91
CA ALA A 84 -2.54 -8.29 12.73
C ALA A 84 -2.30 -9.08 11.43
N PRO A 85 -2.50 -10.43 11.45
CA PRO A 85 -2.28 -11.26 10.27
C PRO A 85 -3.41 -11.16 9.25
N GLY A 86 -3.11 -11.61 8.03
CA GLY A 86 -4.10 -11.71 6.95
C GLY A 86 -4.55 -10.38 6.39
N GLU A 87 -5.84 -10.28 6.05
CA GLU A 87 -6.41 -9.10 5.40
C GLU A 87 -6.92 -8.02 6.38
N MET A 88 -6.76 -8.24 7.69
CA MET A 88 -7.28 -7.33 8.73
C MET A 88 -6.86 -5.86 8.51
N ALA A 89 -5.66 -5.62 8.00
CA ALA A 89 -5.19 -4.26 7.70
C ALA A 89 -6.06 -3.57 6.64
N PHE A 90 -6.41 -4.29 5.57
CA PHE A 90 -7.29 -3.79 4.51
C PHE A 90 -8.75 -3.72 4.95
N ASP A 91 -9.23 -4.68 5.73
CA ASP A 91 -10.58 -4.67 6.30
C ASP A 91 -10.79 -3.45 7.22
N LEU A 92 -9.73 -2.97 7.89
CA LEU A 92 -9.76 -1.79 8.75
C LEU A 92 -9.55 -0.48 8.00
N ALA A 93 -8.62 -0.43 7.06
CA ALA A 93 -8.10 0.83 6.56
C ALA A 93 -8.10 0.95 5.03
N GLY A 94 -8.55 -0.07 4.30
CA GLY A 94 -8.61 -0.04 2.84
C GLY A 94 -7.31 0.43 2.21
N ASP A 95 -7.41 1.32 1.21
CA ASP A 95 -6.27 1.83 0.46
C ASP A 95 -5.31 2.70 1.29
N VAL A 96 -5.70 3.17 2.49
CA VAL A 96 -4.78 3.87 3.41
C VAL A 96 -3.55 3.02 3.72
N VAL A 97 -3.68 1.69 3.68
CA VAL A 97 -2.55 0.76 3.90
C VAL A 97 -1.44 0.98 2.87
N THR A 98 -1.80 1.17 1.60
CA THR A 98 -0.85 1.34 0.50
C THR A 98 -0.46 2.80 0.26
N ASP A 99 -1.36 3.72 0.53
CA ASP A 99 -1.19 5.12 0.15
C ASP A 99 -0.51 5.94 1.24
N ASP A 100 -0.97 5.81 2.50
CA ASP A 100 -0.59 6.75 3.56
C ASP A 100 -0.06 6.11 4.85
N LEU A 101 -0.21 4.79 5.07
CA LEU A 101 0.19 4.15 6.32
C LEU A 101 1.66 4.44 6.67
N GLY A 102 2.56 4.39 5.70
CA GLY A 102 3.97 4.72 5.91
C GLY A 102 4.17 6.15 6.40
N ARG A 103 3.49 7.12 5.78
CA ARG A 103 3.51 8.54 6.16
C ARG A 103 2.90 8.79 7.54
N ILE A 104 1.80 8.09 7.85
CA ILE A 104 1.14 8.13 9.16
C ILE A 104 2.08 7.61 10.25
N LEU A 105 2.68 6.43 10.07
CA LEU A 105 3.65 5.85 11.00
C LEU A 105 4.85 6.78 11.21
N ALA A 106 5.43 7.31 10.14
CA ALA A 106 6.52 8.27 10.23
C ALA A 106 6.12 9.52 11.01
N SER A 107 4.90 10.03 10.80
CA SER A 107 4.39 11.25 11.44
C SER A 107 4.27 11.13 12.96
N VAL A 108 3.92 9.96 13.48
CA VAL A 108 3.73 9.72 14.92
C VAL A 108 4.94 9.10 15.63
N SER A 109 5.98 8.72 14.88
CA SER A 109 7.14 7.98 15.44
C SER A 109 8.12 8.86 16.21
N ASP A 110 8.09 10.17 16.02
CA ASP A 110 9.14 11.12 16.46
C ASP A 110 10.57 10.67 16.07
N GLY A 111 10.65 9.96 14.94
CA GLY A 111 11.89 9.39 14.44
C GLY A 111 12.26 8.02 15.04
N ASP A 112 11.48 7.45 15.95
CA ASP A 112 11.67 6.06 16.39
C ASP A 112 11.35 5.09 15.26
N ILE A 113 12.36 4.30 14.84
CA ILE A 113 12.22 3.30 13.77
C ILE A 113 11.79 1.93 14.30
N GLY A 114 11.85 1.70 15.62
CA GLY A 114 11.67 0.37 16.20
C GLY A 114 10.34 -0.29 15.88
N GLY A 115 9.25 0.47 15.90
CA GLY A 115 7.93 -0.05 15.53
C GLY A 115 7.84 -0.43 14.04
N MET A 116 8.33 0.44 13.14
CA MET A 116 8.33 0.16 11.70
C MET A 116 9.22 -1.04 11.36
N THR A 117 10.43 -1.14 11.94
CA THR A 117 11.29 -2.32 11.74
C THR A 117 10.63 -3.60 12.23
N SER A 118 9.89 -3.54 13.35
CA SER A 118 9.15 -4.69 13.86
C SER A 118 8.01 -5.12 12.92
N LEU A 119 7.35 -4.18 12.23
CA LEU A 119 6.34 -4.50 11.21
C LEU A 119 6.99 -5.16 9.97
N VAL A 120 8.11 -4.61 9.47
CA VAL A 120 8.84 -5.19 8.33
C VAL A 120 9.28 -6.63 8.60
N GLU A 121 9.77 -6.91 9.80
CA GLU A 121 10.31 -8.22 10.20
C GLU A 121 9.23 -9.21 10.63
N ASN A 122 7.98 -8.78 10.81
CA ASN A 122 6.87 -9.63 11.19
C ASN A 122 6.30 -10.38 9.97
N GLU A 123 6.72 -11.61 9.75
CA GLU A 123 6.22 -12.48 8.66
C GLU A 123 4.71 -12.77 8.73
N GLN A 124 4.05 -12.52 9.87
CA GLN A 124 2.61 -12.70 10.02
C GLN A 124 1.83 -11.43 9.61
N ALA A 125 2.45 -10.26 9.61
CA ALA A 125 1.82 -9.04 9.16
C ALA A 125 1.56 -9.10 7.65
N ASN A 126 0.50 -8.41 7.21
CA ASN A 126 0.18 -8.30 5.79
C ASN A 126 1.38 -7.74 5.01
N GLU A 127 1.70 -8.30 3.85
CA GLU A 127 2.87 -7.92 3.06
C GLU A 127 2.87 -6.46 2.62
N TYR A 128 1.70 -5.86 2.39
CA TYR A 128 1.56 -4.44 2.07
C TYR A 128 1.82 -3.53 3.27
N VAL A 129 1.46 -3.95 4.48
CA VAL A 129 1.83 -3.24 5.73
C VAL A 129 3.35 -3.24 5.91
N ARG A 130 4.01 -4.36 5.62
CA ARG A 130 5.46 -4.48 5.66
C ARG A 130 6.11 -3.52 4.65
N SER A 131 5.57 -3.43 3.44
CA SER A 131 5.97 -2.45 2.43
C SER A 131 5.76 -1.01 2.90
N ALA A 132 4.58 -0.69 3.43
CA ALA A 132 4.28 0.65 3.96
C ALA A 132 5.21 1.06 5.12
N ALA A 133 5.63 0.10 5.96
CA ALA A 133 6.60 0.38 7.01
C ALA A 133 7.99 0.74 6.45
N LEU A 134 8.41 0.16 5.31
CA LEU A 134 9.62 0.56 4.58
C LEU A 134 9.49 2.00 4.04
N ASP A 135 8.32 2.35 3.49
CA ASP A 135 8.03 3.72 3.02
C ASP A 135 8.03 4.72 4.18
N GLY A 136 7.59 4.31 5.37
CA GLY A 136 7.68 5.11 6.58
C GLY A 136 9.14 5.43 6.98
N LEU A 137 10.03 4.44 6.90
CA LEU A 137 11.47 4.63 7.14
C LEU A 137 12.08 5.59 6.10
N LEU A 138 11.71 5.44 4.82
CA LEU A 138 12.12 6.34 3.76
C LEU A 138 11.58 7.76 3.98
N THR A 139 10.33 7.91 4.41
CA THR A 139 9.74 9.20 4.79
C THR A 139 10.57 9.90 5.87
N LEU A 140 11.03 9.17 6.89
CA LEU A 140 11.90 9.75 7.93
C LEU A 140 13.24 10.24 7.36
N VAL A 141 13.80 9.57 6.36
CA VAL A 141 15.04 10.02 5.69
C VAL A 141 14.78 11.30 4.90
N VAL A 142 13.75 11.30 4.07
CA VAL A 142 13.39 12.45 3.21
C VAL A 142 13.07 13.68 4.05
N CYS A 143 12.38 13.50 5.18
CA CYS A 143 12.06 14.58 6.13
C CYS A 143 13.22 14.94 7.07
N GLY A 144 14.42 14.38 6.89
CA GLY A 144 15.61 14.69 7.69
C GLY A 144 15.53 14.25 9.16
N ARG A 145 14.65 13.31 9.50
CA ARG A 145 14.49 12.76 10.86
C ARG A 145 15.44 11.60 11.13
N ARG A 146 15.91 10.92 10.07
CA ARG A 146 16.91 9.85 10.12
C ARG A 146 17.92 10.04 9.00
N SER A 147 19.14 9.52 9.20
CA SER A 147 20.14 9.56 8.16
C SER A 147 19.89 8.49 7.10
N ARG A 148 20.19 8.80 5.83
CA ARG A 148 20.15 7.84 4.74
C ARG A 148 21.01 6.61 5.03
N ASP A 149 22.21 6.82 5.56
CA ASP A 149 23.16 5.73 5.81
C ASP A 149 22.66 4.73 6.85
N GLU A 150 21.99 5.23 7.91
CA GLU A 150 21.36 4.38 8.93
C GLU A 150 20.25 3.51 8.34
N VAL A 151 19.32 4.10 7.58
CA VAL A 151 18.20 3.38 6.99
C VAL A 151 18.66 2.45 5.88
N MET A 152 19.62 2.86 5.05
CA MET A 152 20.20 2.01 4.00
C MET A 152 20.96 0.82 4.60
N ALA A 153 21.66 1.00 5.73
CA ALA A 153 22.31 -0.12 6.43
C ALA A 153 21.27 -1.14 6.93
N TYR A 154 20.12 -0.67 7.45
CA TYR A 154 19.01 -1.54 7.82
C TYR A 154 18.41 -2.25 6.59
N PHE A 155 18.10 -1.54 5.53
CA PHE A 155 17.58 -2.13 4.28
C PHE A 155 18.52 -3.21 3.73
N ARG A 156 19.82 -2.94 3.75
CA ARG A 156 20.83 -3.94 3.36
C ARG A 156 20.76 -5.21 4.20
N SER A 157 20.54 -5.11 5.50
CA SER A 157 20.42 -6.28 6.37
C SER A 157 19.20 -7.14 6.01
N LEU A 158 18.11 -6.53 5.52
CA LEU A 158 16.89 -7.24 5.15
C LEU A 158 17.09 -8.20 3.97
N PHE A 159 18.03 -7.94 3.05
CA PHE A 159 18.38 -8.89 1.98
C PHE A 159 18.87 -10.25 2.50
N HIS A 160 19.30 -10.30 3.76
CA HIS A 160 19.81 -11.52 4.40
C HIS A 160 18.84 -12.11 5.44
N THR A 161 17.85 -11.33 5.89
CA THR A 161 16.97 -11.72 6.99
C THR A 161 15.51 -11.96 6.58
N LEU A 162 15.04 -11.34 5.49
CA LEU A 162 13.69 -11.60 4.98
C LEU A 162 13.57 -13.04 4.45
N GLU A 163 12.38 -13.61 4.61
CA GLU A 163 12.01 -14.90 4.04
C GLU A 163 12.25 -14.94 2.52
N ARG A 164 12.81 -16.05 2.01
CA ARG A 164 13.14 -16.20 0.57
C ARG A 164 11.91 -16.58 -0.27
N THR A 165 10.82 -15.85 -0.09
CA THR A 165 9.56 -16.01 -0.84
C THR A 165 9.18 -14.67 -1.49
N PRO A 166 8.89 -14.63 -2.81
CA PRO A 166 8.45 -13.40 -3.46
C PRO A 166 7.21 -12.82 -2.78
N SER A 167 7.24 -11.51 -2.48
CA SER A 167 6.16 -10.80 -1.78
C SER A 167 6.28 -9.30 -1.99
N MET A 168 5.22 -8.55 -1.64
CA MET A 168 5.25 -7.09 -1.63
C MET A 168 6.30 -6.52 -0.65
N ALA A 169 6.73 -7.28 0.37
CA ALA A 169 7.84 -6.84 1.21
C ALA A 169 9.17 -6.77 0.44
N TRP A 170 9.42 -7.70 -0.51
CA TRP A 170 10.59 -7.64 -1.40
C TRP A 170 10.48 -6.52 -2.43
N ASP A 171 9.31 -6.36 -3.04
CA ASP A 171 9.07 -5.30 -4.02
C ASP A 171 9.17 -3.92 -3.35
N GLY A 172 8.58 -3.73 -2.17
CA GLY A 172 8.68 -2.52 -1.37
C GLY A 172 10.11 -2.21 -0.91
N LEU A 173 10.86 -3.22 -0.43
CA LEU A 173 12.28 -3.05 -0.09
C LEU A 173 13.09 -2.56 -1.29
N THR A 174 12.82 -3.12 -2.46
CA THR A 174 13.51 -2.75 -3.69
C THR A 174 13.18 -1.32 -4.11
N ALA A 175 11.91 -0.92 -4.06
CA ALA A 175 11.47 0.44 -4.37
C ALA A 175 12.06 1.46 -3.37
N ALA A 176 11.98 1.17 -2.07
CA ALA A 176 12.57 2.03 -1.04
C ALA A 176 14.09 2.17 -1.18
N CYS A 177 14.79 1.08 -1.54
CA CYS A 177 16.21 1.14 -1.88
C CYS A 177 16.47 2.03 -3.11
N ALA A 178 15.66 1.89 -4.17
CA ALA A 178 15.82 2.69 -5.39
C ALA A 178 15.68 4.18 -5.10
N ASP A 179 14.68 4.55 -4.31
CA ASP A 179 14.40 5.94 -3.91
C ASP A 179 15.46 6.54 -2.96
N LEU A 180 16.31 5.70 -2.36
CA LEU A 180 17.52 6.11 -1.63
C LEU A 180 18.81 6.04 -2.45
N CYS A 181 18.78 5.64 -3.72
CA CYS A 181 19.95 5.37 -4.57
C CYS A 181 20.86 4.29 -3.94
N PRO A 182 20.62 3.00 -4.18
CA PRO A 182 21.15 1.88 -3.41
C PRO A 182 22.58 1.48 -3.81
N VAL A 183 23.52 2.40 -3.81
CA VAL A 183 24.92 2.14 -4.22
C VAL A 183 25.53 1.01 -3.38
N GLU A 184 25.25 1.01 -2.08
CA GLU A 184 25.78 0.06 -1.10
C GLU A 184 25.12 -1.33 -1.17
N ALA A 185 23.91 -1.42 -1.76
CA ALA A 185 23.09 -2.64 -1.82
C ALA A 185 22.95 -3.19 -3.25
N ALA A 186 23.72 -2.69 -4.22
CA ALA A 186 23.54 -3.02 -5.63
C ALA A 186 23.77 -4.52 -5.93
N GLU A 187 24.68 -5.18 -5.23
CA GLU A 187 24.94 -6.61 -5.38
C GLU A 187 23.83 -7.46 -4.79
N GLU A 188 23.37 -7.12 -3.58
CA GLU A 188 22.28 -7.79 -2.90
C GLU A 188 20.98 -7.67 -3.69
N LEU A 189 20.67 -6.48 -4.21
CA LEU A 189 19.54 -6.25 -5.11
C LEU A 189 19.66 -7.13 -6.36
N ARG A 190 20.82 -7.17 -7.00
CA ARG A 190 21.03 -8.00 -8.18
C ARG A 190 20.78 -9.47 -7.89
N GLN A 191 21.31 -9.96 -6.76
CA GLN A 191 21.09 -11.33 -6.34
C GLN A 191 19.60 -11.62 -6.10
N ALA A 192 18.86 -10.73 -5.44
CA ALA A 192 17.42 -10.90 -5.19
C ALA A 192 16.61 -10.97 -6.51
N TYR A 193 16.98 -10.19 -7.55
CA TYR A 193 16.40 -10.34 -8.88
C TYR A 193 16.69 -11.70 -9.52
N ASP A 194 17.97 -12.14 -9.46
CA ASP A 194 18.40 -13.40 -10.06
C ASP A 194 17.76 -14.62 -9.37
N GLU A 195 17.42 -14.49 -8.09
CA GLU A 195 16.67 -15.49 -7.31
C GLU A 195 15.14 -15.43 -7.55
N GLY A 196 14.65 -14.43 -8.26
CA GLY A 196 13.22 -14.25 -8.56
C GLY A 196 12.36 -13.81 -7.36
N LEU A 197 12.96 -13.14 -6.37
CA LEU A 197 12.27 -12.63 -5.19
C LEU A 197 11.53 -11.32 -5.48
N ILE A 198 11.98 -10.57 -6.47
CA ILE A 198 11.47 -9.25 -6.87
C ILE A 198 10.66 -9.42 -8.14
N ASN A 199 9.47 -8.81 -8.18
CA ASN A 199 8.63 -8.78 -9.37
C ASN A 199 9.17 -7.74 -10.38
N PRO A 200 9.74 -8.14 -11.53
CA PRO A 200 10.27 -7.19 -12.51
C PRO A 200 9.19 -6.34 -13.20
N GLY A 201 7.91 -6.70 -13.04
CA GLY A 201 6.77 -5.89 -13.48
C GLY A 201 6.42 -4.77 -12.51
N PHE A 202 6.84 -4.85 -11.25
CA PHE A 202 6.67 -3.80 -10.25
C PHE A 202 7.79 -2.76 -10.35
N ILE A 203 9.05 -3.20 -10.39
CA ILE A 203 10.22 -2.35 -10.63
C ILE A 203 11.24 -3.13 -11.46
N ALA A 204 11.68 -2.59 -12.59
CA ALA A 204 12.61 -3.27 -13.46
C ALA A 204 14.07 -2.95 -13.09
N TRP A 205 14.97 -3.90 -13.29
CA TRP A 205 16.43 -3.69 -13.06
C TRP A 205 17.00 -2.48 -13.82
N LYS A 206 16.39 -2.11 -14.94
CA LYS A 206 16.77 -0.92 -15.72
C LYS A 206 16.55 0.36 -14.88
N GLU A 207 15.43 0.45 -14.18
CA GLU A 207 15.06 1.60 -13.34
C GLU A 207 16.05 1.76 -12.17
N ILE A 208 16.40 0.63 -11.51
CA ILE A 208 17.45 0.64 -10.46
C ILE A 208 18.77 1.22 -10.98
N LYS A 209 19.20 0.82 -12.20
CA LYS A 209 20.42 1.36 -12.80
C LYS A 209 20.34 2.85 -13.11
N GLU A 210 19.16 3.34 -13.46
CA GLU A 210 18.94 4.77 -13.70
C GLU A 210 19.05 5.56 -12.40
N GLU A 211 18.50 5.07 -11.29
CA GLU A 211 18.65 5.70 -9.96
C GLU A 211 20.12 5.67 -9.48
N LEU A 212 20.80 4.55 -9.63
CA LEU A 212 22.24 4.45 -9.31
C LEU A 212 23.09 5.46 -10.08
N ALA A 213 22.73 5.80 -11.32
CA ALA A 213 23.46 6.76 -12.14
C ALA A 213 23.23 8.22 -11.72
N LYS A 214 22.10 8.53 -11.05
CA LYS A 214 21.78 9.89 -10.57
C LYS A 214 22.57 10.29 -9.32
N GLY A 215 22.82 9.32 -8.43
CA GLY A 215 23.43 9.52 -7.13
C GLY A 215 22.46 9.94 -6.02
N PRO A 216 22.82 9.71 -4.73
CA PRO A 216 21.89 9.80 -3.60
C PRO A 216 21.19 11.17 -3.45
N GLN A 217 21.92 12.26 -3.65
CA GLN A 217 21.33 13.60 -3.47
C GLN A 217 20.27 13.93 -4.53
N ALA A 218 20.52 13.55 -5.79
CA ALA A 218 19.56 13.81 -6.87
C ALA A 218 18.31 12.92 -6.74
N THR A 219 18.48 11.67 -6.31
CA THR A 219 17.38 10.74 -6.07
C THR A 219 16.50 11.23 -4.92
N LEU A 220 17.08 11.64 -3.78
CA LEU A 220 16.31 12.17 -2.65
C LEU A 220 15.54 13.45 -3.02
N GLU A 221 16.14 14.35 -3.81
CA GLU A 221 15.45 15.58 -4.26
C GLU A 221 14.25 15.26 -5.18
N GLN A 222 14.35 14.19 -5.99
CA GLN A 222 13.29 13.77 -6.89
C GLN A 222 12.07 13.22 -6.13
N VAL A 223 12.27 12.57 -4.98
CA VAL A 223 11.20 11.90 -4.23
C VAL A 223 10.65 12.73 -3.07
N LYS A 224 11.19 13.90 -2.80
CA LYS A 224 10.86 14.72 -1.62
C LYS A 224 9.38 15.06 -1.47
N ASP A 225 8.68 15.29 -2.59
CA ASP A 225 7.27 15.67 -2.58
C ASP A 225 6.34 14.46 -2.39
N ARG A 226 6.85 13.24 -2.58
CA ARG A 226 6.11 11.99 -2.38
C ARG A 226 6.15 11.51 -0.92
N TYR A 227 7.30 11.67 -0.27
CA TYR A 227 7.53 11.19 1.10
C TYR A 227 7.47 12.35 2.11
N THR A 228 6.26 12.81 2.40
CA THR A 228 5.99 13.89 3.34
C THR A 228 5.31 13.35 4.60
N LEU A 229 5.47 14.06 5.72
CA LEU A 229 4.63 13.79 6.90
C LEU A 229 3.21 14.30 6.66
N ILE A 230 2.23 13.77 7.38
CA ILE A 230 0.85 14.25 7.32
C ILE A 230 0.77 15.65 7.94
N GLU A 231 0.56 16.68 7.13
CA GLU A 231 0.55 18.08 7.57
C GLU A 231 -0.86 18.66 7.68
N ASN A 232 -1.80 18.21 6.83
CA ASN A 232 -3.14 18.76 6.76
C ASN A 232 -4.17 17.69 6.38
N VAL A 233 -4.94 17.22 7.36
CA VAL A 233 -5.95 16.15 7.15
C VAL A 233 -6.98 16.52 6.10
N VAL A 234 -7.34 17.81 5.96
CA VAL A 234 -8.28 18.27 4.92
C VAL A 234 -7.71 17.95 3.54
N GLU A 235 -6.48 18.38 3.26
CA GLU A 235 -5.82 18.15 1.97
C GLU A 235 -5.61 16.66 1.66
N GLU A 236 -5.37 15.84 2.68
CA GLU A 236 -5.16 14.40 2.52
C GLU A 236 -6.46 13.66 2.19
N MET A 237 -7.62 14.10 2.69
CA MET A 237 -8.85 13.30 2.66
C MET A 237 -10.01 13.91 1.86
N GLU A 238 -10.04 15.24 1.63
CA GLU A 238 -11.20 15.90 1.01
C GLU A 238 -11.53 15.41 -0.40
N TRP A 239 -10.53 14.93 -1.13
CA TRP A 239 -10.65 14.43 -2.50
C TRP A 239 -11.13 12.98 -2.60
N TRP A 240 -11.29 12.26 -1.49
CA TRP A 240 -11.67 10.85 -1.51
C TRP A 240 -13.03 10.64 -2.17
N PRO A 241 -13.16 9.63 -3.05
CA PRO A 241 -14.40 9.41 -3.81
C PRO A 241 -15.64 9.26 -2.94
N CYS A 242 -15.53 8.69 -1.73
CA CYS A 242 -16.65 8.50 -0.82
C CYS A 242 -17.29 9.80 -0.31
N PHE A 243 -16.67 10.97 -0.54
CA PHE A 243 -17.19 12.28 -0.16
C PHE A 243 -17.74 13.09 -1.35
N HIS A 244 -17.67 12.55 -2.55
CA HIS A 244 -18.18 13.17 -3.76
C HIS A 244 -19.38 12.34 -4.23
N GLU A 245 -20.59 12.94 -4.22
CA GLU A 245 -21.73 12.35 -4.92
C GLU A 245 -21.29 12.15 -6.38
N ASP A 246 -21.63 11.01 -6.97
CA ASP A 246 -21.49 10.77 -8.39
C ASP A 246 -22.26 11.86 -9.15
N GLU A 247 -21.61 13.00 -9.42
CA GLU A 247 -22.17 14.06 -10.28
C GLU A 247 -22.33 13.59 -11.73
N GLU A 248 -21.80 12.42 -12.05
CA GLU A 248 -22.08 11.71 -13.29
C GLU A 248 -22.47 10.28 -12.92
N GLY A 249 -23.77 9.98 -12.95
CA GLY A 249 -24.18 8.61 -13.17
C GLY A 249 -23.33 8.10 -14.33
N PHE A 250 -22.53 7.08 -14.10
CA PHE A 250 -22.04 6.27 -15.19
C PHE A 250 -23.31 5.76 -15.87
N GLU A 251 -23.80 6.52 -16.85
CA GLU A 251 -24.57 5.92 -17.91
C GLU A 251 -23.64 4.83 -18.42
N ASP A 252 -24.03 3.59 -18.26
CA ASP A 252 -23.43 2.44 -18.93
C ASP A 252 -23.45 2.74 -20.44
N ASP A 253 -22.54 3.57 -20.91
CA ASP A 253 -22.25 3.77 -22.31
C ASP A 253 -21.45 2.55 -22.82
N ASP A 254 -22.13 1.40 -22.74
CA ASP A 254 -21.74 0.18 -23.47
C ASP A 254 -21.59 0.48 -24.99
N ALA A 255 -22.13 1.62 -25.44
CA ALA A 255 -21.95 2.15 -26.79
C ALA A 255 -20.56 2.82 -27.00
N SER A 256 -19.93 3.40 -25.97
CA SER A 256 -18.65 4.10 -26.12
C SER A 256 -17.46 3.14 -26.19
N LEU A 257 -17.51 2.02 -25.47
CA LEU A 257 -16.48 0.97 -25.60
C LEU A 257 -16.52 0.30 -26.99
N SER A 258 -17.70 0.19 -27.61
CA SER A 258 -17.85 -0.37 -28.95
C SER A 258 -17.19 0.49 -30.04
N SER A 259 -17.12 1.82 -29.84
CA SER A 259 -16.48 2.74 -30.81
C SER A 259 -14.96 2.79 -30.70
N LEU A 260 -14.38 2.49 -29.53
CA LEU A 260 -12.93 2.43 -29.31
C LEU A 260 -12.32 1.11 -29.82
N LEU A 261 -13.18 0.09 -30.07
CA LEU A 261 -12.75 -1.21 -30.60
C LEU A 261 -12.69 -1.26 -32.13
N THR A 262 -12.93 -0.14 -32.81
CA THR A 262 -12.84 -0.05 -34.30
C THR A 262 -11.52 0.53 -34.81
N ASP A 263 -10.47 0.62 -33.99
CA ASP A 263 -9.13 0.98 -34.47
C ASP A 263 -8.54 -0.20 -35.24
N PRO A 264 -8.28 -0.06 -36.56
CA PRO A 264 -7.82 -1.16 -37.42
C PRO A 264 -6.39 -1.63 -37.13
N GLU A 265 -5.67 -1.03 -36.18
CA GLU A 265 -4.31 -1.43 -35.81
C GLU A 265 -4.22 -2.31 -34.53
N VAL A 266 -5.36 -2.59 -33.87
CA VAL A 266 -5.36 -3.52 -32.72
C VAL A 266 -5.64 -4.94 -33.25
N PRO A 267 -4.71 -5.91 -33.12
CA PRO A 267 -4.97 -7.27 -33.54
C PRO A 267 -6.13 -7.86 -32.75
N GLU A 268 -7.15 -8.36 -33.45
CA GLU A 268 -8.30 -9.01 -32.83
C GLU A 268 -7.85 -10.11 -31.85
N PRO A 269 -8.49 -10.23 -30.67
CA PRO A 269 -8.20 -11.33 -29.76
C PRO A 269 -8.40 -12.67 -30.48
N TYR A 270 -7.40 -13.54 -30.43
CA TYR A 270 -7.46 -14.86 -31.03
C TYR A 270 -8.68 -15.63 -30.54
N ARG A 271 -9.71 -15.78 -31.39
CA ARG A 271 -10.85 -16.68 -31.13
C ARG A 271 -10.52 -18.05 -31.64
N ARG A 272 -10.49 -19.02 -30.75
CA ARG A 272 -10.33 -20.42 -31.16
C ARG A 272 -11.51 -20.86 -32.02
N THR A 273 -11.25 -21.34 -33.22
CA THR A 273 -12.25 -21.84 -34.13
C THR A 273 -12.79 -23.22 -33.77
N GLN A 274 -12.19 -23.90 -32.78
CA GLN A 274 -12.60 -25.23 -32.35
C GLN A 274 -12.74 -25.26 -30.80
N PRO A 275 -13.73 -26.03 -30.27
CA PRO A 275 -13.88 -26.23 -28.83
C PRO A 275 -12.62 -26.81 -28.19
N LYS A 276 -12.34 -26.41 -26.93
CA LYS A 276 -11.22 -26.95 -26.16
C LYS A 276 -11.50 -28.42 -25.83
N VAL A 277 -10.73 -29.33 -26.42
CA VAL A 277 -10.82 -30.77 -26.14
C VAL A 277 -10.11 -31.07 -24.83
N GLY A 278 -10.79 -31.71 -23.91
CA GLY A 278 -10.24 -32.14 -22.63
C GLY A 278 -9.13 -33.18 -22.80
N ARG A 279 -8.11 -33.15 -21.96
CA ARG A 279 -6.90 -34.00 -22.06
C ARG A 279 -7.23 -35.51 -22.07
N ASN A 280 -8.36 -35.92 -21.48
CA ASN A 280 -8.82 -37.31 -21.41
C ASN A 280 -9.95 -37.65 -22.38
N GLU A 281 -10.45 -36.71 -23.17
CA GLU A 281 -11.50 -36.91 -24.16
C GLU A 281 -10.98 -37.61 -25.42
N PRO A 282 -11.88 -38.25 -26.20
CA PRO A 282 -11.51 -38.86 -27.48
C PRO A 282 -10.85 -37.82 -28.41
N CYS A 283 -9.78 -38.21 -29.09
CA CYS A 283 -9.08 -37.30 -29.97
C CYS A 283 -9.94 -36.96 -31.20
N PRO A 284 -10.12 -35.66 -31.57
CA PRO A 284 -10.95 -35.25 -32.68
C PRO A 284 -10.41 -35.72 -34.06
N CYS A 285 -9.17 -36.22 -34.12
CA CYS A 285 -8.62 -36.80 -35.36
C CYS A 285 -9.21 -38.14 -35.74
N GLY A 286 -10.13 -38.72 -34.95
CA GLY A 286 -10.78 -40.00 -35.22
C GLY A 286 -9.95 -41.25 -34.89
N SER A 287 -8.79 -41.10 -34.25
CA SER A 287 -7.90 -42.23 -33.92
C SER A 287 -8.40 -43.15 -32.82
N GLY A 288 -9.51 -42.84 -32.14
CA GLY A 288 -10.03 -43.61 -31.00
C GLY A 288 -9.19 -43.50 -29.73
N LYS A 289 -8.07 -42.76 -29.73
CA LYS A 289 -7.18 -42.57 -28.60
C LYS A 289 -7.60 -41.32 -27.81
N LYS A 290 -7.27 -41.24 -26.50
CA LYS A 290 -7.42 -40.02 -25.71
C LYS A 290 -6.52 -38.91 -26.27
N PHE A 291 -6.99 -37.63 -26.27
CA PHE A 291 -6.29 -36.50 -26.82
C PHE A 291 -4.83 -36.39 -26.36
N LYS A 292 -4.55 -36.58 -25.05
CA LYS A 292 -3.19 -36.59 -24.47
C LYS A 292 -2.25 -37.68 -24.99
N LYS A 293 -2.81 -38.75 -25.64
CA LYS A 293 -2.06 -39.88 -26.21
C LYS A 293 -2.09 -39.88 -27.73
N CYS A 294 -2.47 -38.74 -28.36
CA CYS A 294 -2.55 -38.55 -29.80
C CYS A 294 -2.12 -37.14 -30.15
N CYS A 295 -2.98 -36.26 -30.66
CA CYS A 295 -2.66 -34.91 -31.09
C CYS A 295 -2.31 -33.92 -29.96
N GLY A 296 -2.49 -34.31 -28.69
CA GLY A 296 -2.10 -33.54 -27.52
C GLY A 296 -0.72 -33.90 -26.94
N MET A 297 0.08 -34.71 -27.66
CA MET A 297 1.47 -34.97 -27.25
C MET A 297 2.39 -33.83 -27.67
N PRO A 298 3.33 -33.35 -26.85
CA PRO A 298 4.34 -32.38 -27.28
C PRO A 298 5.19 -33.01 -28.40
N GLY A 299 5.17 -32.43 -29.58
CA GLY A 299 5.98 -32.87 -30.73
C GLY A 299 5.29 -33.82 -31.73
N ALA A 300 3.94 -33.90 -31.73
CA ALA A 300 3.20 -34.57 -32.81
C ALA A 300 2.76 -33.61 -33.91
#